data_e856c0f0e16f778d00d5f3fad51f5e7b
#
_entry.id   e856c0f0e16f778d00d5f3fad51f5e7b
#
_cell.length_a   1.000
_cell.length_b   1.000
_cell.length_c   1.000
_cell.angle_alpha   90.00
_cell.angle_beta   90.00
_cell.angle_gamma   90.00
#
_symmetry.space_group_name_H-M   'P 1'
#
loop_
_entity.id
_entity.type
_entity.pdbx_description
1 polymer ?
#
loop_
_entity_poly.entity_id
_entity_poly.type
_entity_poly.pdbx_seq_one_letter_code
_entity_poly.pdbx_strand_id
1 'polypeptide(L)'
;MDNLNISFAPDKSAEDKGRINAVEDYLSLLTERIKFCFNGIDENIAQKSDGKEEKQLIYSTIAGEVGQLTATGKNCEIFNDYENNIASSLYAHAEGSGTKATAPGAHAEGNGTTASNSYAHAEGRETTASGESSH
;
A
#
# COMPACT_ATOMS: atom_id res chain seq x y z
N MET A 1 30.09 -5.82 -49.51
CA MET A 1 29.18 -5.66 -48.32
C MET A 1 27.98 -6.51 -48.64
N ASP A 2 27.97 -7.72 -48.12
CA ASP A 2 26.90 -8.67 -48.36
C ASP A 2 25.69 -8.35 -47.46
N ASN A 3 24.62 -7.97 -48.13
CA ASN A 3 23.33 -7.83 -47.49
C ASN A 3 22.88 -9.22 -46.95
N LEU A 4 22.95 -9.40 -45.66
CA LEU A 4 22.36 -10.56 -45.01
C LEU A 4 20.84 -10.51 -45.14
N ASN A 5 20.33 -11.04 -46.25
CA ASN A 5 18.89 -11.18 -46.46
C ASN A 5 18.42 -12.38 -45.66
N ILE A 6 18.03 -12.15 -44.39
CA ILE A 6 17.39 -13.17 -43.57
C ILE A 6 15.95 -13.29 -44.08
N SER A 7 15.74 -14.18 -45.02
CA SER A 7 14.43 -14.62 -45.43
C SER A 7 13.85 -15.51 -44.33
N PHE A 8 12.98 -14.98 -43.51
CA PHE A 8 12.12 -15.81 -42.68
C PHE A 8 11.13 -16.53 -43.58
N ALA A 9 11.40 -17.79 -43.85
CA ALA A 9 10.51 -18.63 -44.58
C ALA A 9 9.19 -18.81 -43.82
N PRO A 10 8.01 -18.53 -44.41
CA PRO A 10 6.74 -18.57 -43.71
C PRO A 10 6.09 -19.96 -43.78
N ASP A 11 6.83 -21.01 -43.52
CA ASP A 11 6.24 -22.34 -43.39
C ASP A 11 6.44 -22.89 -41.98
N LYS A 12 5.73 -22.25 -41.07
CA LYS A 12 5.60 -22.79 -39.71
C LYS A 12 4.56 -23.91 -39.75
N SER A 13 4.96 -25.10 -39.35
CA SER A 13 4.05 -26.22 -39.18
C SER A 13 2.88 -25.84 -38.26
N ALA A 14 1.76 -26.52 -38.35
CA ALA A 14 0.61 -26.28 -37.47
C ALA A 14 0.97 -26.40 -36.01
N GLU A 15 1.96 -27.22 -35.70
CA GLU A 15 2.53 -27.38 -34.34
C GLU A 15 3.27 -26.12 -33.85
N ASP A 16 4.06 -25.49 -34.73
CA ASP A 16 4.73 -24.22 -34.37
C ASP A 16 3.74 -23.07 -34.16
N LYS A 17 2.67 -23.02 -34.95
CA LYS A 17 1.59 -22.05 -34.74
C LYS A 17 0.89 -22.25 -33.41
N GLY A 18 0.62 -23.49 -33.01
CA GLY A 18 0.03 -23.81 -31.72
C GLY A 18 0.91 -23.39 -30.57
N ARG A 19 2.23 -23.57 -30.67
CA ARG A 19 3.20 -23.14 -29.65
C ARG A 19 3.30 -21.62 -29.55
N ILE A 20 3.23 -20.91 -30.69
CA ILE A 20 3.26 -19.44 -30.68
C ILE A 20 2.01 -18.88 -30.02
N ASN A 21 0.82 -19.39 -30.36
CA ASN A 21 -0.43 -18.96 -29.75
C ASN A 21 -0.42 -19.19 -28.25
N ALA A 22 0.09 -20.33 -27.77
CA ALA A 22 0.22 -20.61 -26.34
C ALA A 22 1.17 -19.62 -25.62
N VAL A 23 2.23 -19.18 -26.28
CA VAL A 23 3.14 -18.16 -25.74
C VAL A 23 2.46 -16.77 -25.71
N GLU A 24 1.73 -16.42 -26.75
CA GLU A 24 0.97 -15.16 -26.81
C GLU A 24 -0.11 -15.11 -25.72
N ASP A 25 -0.85 -16.19 -25.51
CA ASP A 25 -1.84 -16.32 -24.43
C ASP A 25 -1.20 -16.19 -23.05
N TYR A 26 -0.03 -16.84 -22.86
CA TYR A 26 0.69 -16.73 -21.60
C TYR A 26 1.22 -15.31 -21.34
N LEU A 27 1.77 -14.64 -22.34
CA LEU A 27 2.23 -13.25 -22.24
C LEU A 27 1.07 -12.30 -21.96
N SER A 28 -0.09 -12.51 -22.57
CA SER A 28 -1.30 -11.74 -22.31
C SER A 28 -1.75 -11.89 -20.85
N LEU A 29 -1.83 -13.14 -20.37
CA LEU A 29 -2.18 -13.43 -18.96
C LEU A 29 -1.17 -12.84 -17.98
N LEU A 30 0.12 -12.91 -18.30
CA LEU A 30 1.18 -12.31 -17.49
C LEU A 30 1.04 -10.78 -17.41
N THR A 31 0.74 -10.15 -18.55
CA THR A 31 0.51 -8.71 -18.63
C THR A 31 -0.68 -8.28 -17.77
N GLU A 32 -1.79 -9.02 -17.83
CA GLU A 32 -2.95 -8.73 -16.97
C GLU A 32 -2.66 -8.92 -15.48
N ARG A 33 -1.88 -9.95 -15.13
CA ARG A 33 -1.44 -10.15 -13.73
C ARG A 33 -0.53 -9.03 -13.25
N ILE A 34 0.39 -8.57 -14.08
CA ILE A 34 1.28 -7.44 -13.77
C ILE A 34 0.45 -6.16 -13.58
N LYS A 35 -0.49 -5.87 -14.48
CA LYS A 35 -1.40 -4.72 -14.34
C LYS A 35 -2.21 -4.80 -13.04
N PHE A 36 -2.74 -5.97 -12.70
CA PHE A 36 -3.47 -6.18 -11.46
C PHE A 36 -2.60 -5.91 -10.23
N CYS A 37 -1.35 -6.40 -10.22
CA CYS A 37 -0.42 -6.12 -9.13
C CYS A 37 -0.08 -4.62 -9.02
N PHE A 38 0.14 -3.94 -10.16
CA PHE A 38 0.43 -2.50 -10.16
C PHE A 38 -0.78 -1.66 -9.76
N ASN A 39 -1.99 -2.00 -10.23
CA ASN A 39 -3.21 -1.32 -9.82
C ASN A 39 -3.47 -1.49 -8.32
N GLY A 40 -3.21 -2.69 -7.78
CA GLY A 40 -3.29 -2.93 -6.34
C GLY A 40 -2.25 -2.13 -5.53
N ILE A 41 -1.07 -1.90 -6.09
CA ILE A 41 -0.04 -1.04 -5.49
C ILE A 41 -0.48 0.43 -5.54
N ASP A 42 -1.01 0.91 -6.65
CA ASP A 42 -1.49 2.28 -6.79
C ASP A 42 -2.69 2.57 -5.87
N GLU A 43 -3.60 1.63 -5.68
CA GLU A 43 -4.72 1.76 -4.76
C GLU A 43 -4.30 1.75 -3.28
N ASN A 44 -3.18 1.09 -2.96
CA ASN A 44 -2.65 0.99 -1.59
C ASN A 44 -1.59 2.05 -1.25
N ILE A 45 -0.92 2.64 -2.23
CA ILE A 45 0.16 3.62 -2.02
C ILE A 45 -0.30 5.05 -2.33
N ALA A 46 -1.22 5.23 -3.25
CA ALA A 46 -1.73 6.53 -3.64
C ALA A 46 -3.24 6.59 -3.46
N GLN A 47 -3.69 6.91 -2.30
CA GLN A 47 -4.98 7.58 -2.22
C GLN A 47 -4.84 8.90 -3.00
N LYS A 48 -5.50 8.89 -4.14
CA LYS A 48 -5.64 9.93 -5.12
C LYS A 48 -5.68 11.32 -4.48
N SER A 49 -4.64 12.09 -4.64
CA SER A 49 -4.73 13.51 -4.40
C SER A 49 -5.61 14.12 -5.49
N ASP A 50 -6.78 14.56 -5.15
CA ASP A 50 -7.68 15.36 -5.99
C ASP A 50 -7.19 16.81 -6.14
N GLY A 51 -5.89 17.00 -6.31
CA GLY A 51 -5.25 18.29 -6.50
C GLY A 51 -4.98 19.09 -5.22
N LYS A 52 -5.28 18.54 -4.06
CA LYS A 52 -4.83 19.05 -2.75
C LYS A 52 -3.73 18.18 -2.23
N GLU A 53 -2.66 18.76 -1.71
CA GLU A 53 -1.47 18.07 -1.21
C GLU A 53 -1.75 17.30 0.11
N GLU A 54 -2.68 16.35 0.05
CA GLU A 54 -3.01 15.47 1.16
C GLU A 54 -2.39 14.10 0.89
N LYS A 55 -1.29 13.82 1.57
CA LYS A 55 -0.63 12.51 1.51
C LYS A 55 -1.06 11.68 2.71
N GLN A 56 -1.62 10.52 2.42
CA GLN A 56 -1.89 9.48 3.41
C GLN A 56 -1.01 8.29 3.07
N LEU A 57 -0.23 7.82 4.01
CA LEU A 57 0.66 6.69 3.83
C LEU A 57 0.18 5.52 4.68
N ILE A 58 -0.17 4.42 4.01
CA ILE A 58 -0.59 3.19 4.66
C ILE A 58 0.39 2.09 4.24
N TYR A 59 1.14 1.56 5.18
CA TYR A 59 2.00 0.41 4.95
C TYR A 59 1.43 -0.83 5.64
N SER A 60 0.99 -1.80 4.84
CA SER A 60 0.62 -3.13 5.33
C SER A 60 1.62 -4.17 4.82
N THR A 61 2.20 -4.95 5.69
CA THR A 61 3.19 -5.99 5.37
C THR A 61 2.60 -7.39 5.32
N ILE A 62 1.27 -7.55 5.46
CA ILE A 62 0.64 -8.85 5.63
C ILE A 62 -0.19 -9.25 4.42
N ALA A 63 0.15 -10.41 3.85
CA ALA A 63 -0.73 -11.12 2.93
C ALA A 63 -1.83 -11.84 3.74
N GLY A 64 -2.98 -11.21 3.91
CA GLY A 64 -4.12 -11.73 4.67
C GLY A 64 -5.24 -10.71 4.77
N GLU A 65 -6.31 -11.04 5.43
CA GLU A 65 -7.40 -10.09 5.68
C GLU A 65 -6.87 -8.90 6.48
N VAL A 66 -6.81 -7.76 5.84
CA VAL A 66 -6.37 -6.51 6.44
C VAL A 66 -7.50 -6.03 7.35
N GLY A 67 -7.22 -5.83 8.61
CA GLY A 67 -8.13 -5.13 9.53
C GLY A 67 -8.45 -3.73 8.98
N GLN A 68 -9.46 -3.09 9.52
CA GLN A 68 -9.91 -1.80 9.04
C GLN A 68 -8.89 -0.71 9.38
N LEU A 69 -8.10 -0.30 8.40
CA LEU A 69 -7.17 0.83 8.50
C LEU A 69 -7.94 2.14 8.27
N THR A 70 -7.80 3.08 9.17
CA THR A 70 -8.45 4.38 9.03
C THR A 70 -7.42 5.49 9.06
N ALA A 71 -6.90 5.86 7.89
CA ALA A 71 -6.07 7.03 7.69
C ALA A 71 -6.93 8.13 7.06
N THR A 72 -7.43 9.07 7.84
CA THR A 72 -8.30 10.16 7.37
C THR A 72 -7.73 11.56 7.59
N GLY A 73 -6.64 11.64 8.33
CA GLY A 73 -5.94 12.90 8.57
C GLY A 73 -5.08 13.34 7.40
N LYS A 74 -4.90 14.64 7.24
CA LYS A 74 -3.96 15.19 6.27
C LYS A 74 -2.53 14.88 6.67
N ASN A 75 -1.72 14.32 5.72
CA ASN A 75 -0.34 13.89 5.96
C ASN A 75 -0.20 12.93 7.16
N CYS A 76 -1.18 12.06 7.38
CA CYS A 76 -1.10 11.02 8.40
C CYS A 76 -0.44 9.75 7.86
N GLU A 77 0.10 8.93 8.76
CA GLU A 77 0.77 7.68 8.43
C GLU A 77 0.27 6.54 9.31
N ILE A 78 0.10 5.36 8.69
CA ILE A 78 -0.21 4.11 9.41
C ILE A 78 0.79 3.05 8.98
N PHE A 79 1.48 2.45 9.95
CA PHE A 79 2.39 1.35 9.72
C PHE A 79 1.88 0.09 10.39
N ASN A 80 1.92 -0.99 9.65
CA ASN A 80 1.72 -2.37 10.10
C ASN A 80 0.42 -2.59 10.87
N ASP A 81 -0.45 -3.44 10.38
CA ASP A 81 -1.75 -3.63 11.00
C ASP A 81 -2.23 -5.08 11.06
N TYR A 82 -2.56 -5.50 12.27
CA TYR A 82 -3.39 -6.65 12.52
C TYR A 82 -4.81 -6.26 12.96
N GLU A 83 -5.01 -5.09 13.58
CA GLU A 83 -6.30 -4.69 14.14
C GLU A 83 -6.45 -3.16 14.24
N ASN A 84 -7.29 -2.59 13.39
CA ASN A 84 -7.91 -1.27 13.58
C ASN A 84 -6.99 -0.10 13.98
N ASN A 85 -5.87 0.07 13.30
CA ASN A 85 -5.05 1.27 13.49
C ASN A 85 -5.78 2.51 12.96
N ILE A 86 -5.72 3.60 13.70
CA ILE A 86 -6.39 4.84 13.36
C ILE A 86 -5.39 6.00 13.40
N ALA A 87 -5.19 6.68 12.26
CA ALA A 87 -4.53 7.98 12.17
C ALA A 87 -5.52 8.97 11.56
N SER A 88 -6.25 9.71 12.39
CA SER A 88 -7.41 10.48 11.94
C SER A 88 -7.22 12.01 11.96
N SER A 89 -6.01 12.48 12.25
CA SER A 89 -5.75 13.91 12.33
C SER A 89 -4.48 14.33 11.58
N LEU A 90 -4.30 15.63 11.41
CA LEU A 90 -3.18 16.25 10.69
C LEU A 90 -1.83 15.79 11.30
N TYR A 91 -0.95 15.22 10.44
CA TYR A 91 0.36 14.67 10.82
C TYR A 91 0.31 13.59 11.91
N ALA A 92 -0.81 12.89 12.09
CA ALA A 92 -0.91 11.79 13.02
C ALA A 92 -0.18 10.55 12.51
N HIS A 93 0.46 9.80 13.42
CA HIS A 93 1.18 8.57 13.10
C HIS A 93 0.71 7.44 14.01
N ALA A 94 0.34 6.29 13.40
CA ALA A 94 -0.08 5.09 14.14
C ALA A 94 0.69 3.86 13.65
N GLU A 95 1.39 3.18 14.55
CA GLU A 95 2.21 2.01 14.24
C GLU A 95 1.95 0.87 15.22
N GLY A 96 1.82 -0.36 14.72
CA GLY A 96 1.63 -1.55 15.53
C GLY A 96 0.25 -2.18 15.37
N SER A 97 -0.43 -2.53 16.48
CA SER A 97 -1.71 -3.22 16.46
C SER A 97 -2.74 -2.52 17.36
N GLY A 98 -3.87 -2.12 16.77
CA GLY A 98 -4.95 -1.43 17.49
C GLY A 98 -4.58 -0.04 18.03
N THR A 99 -3.61 0.63 17.41
CA THR A 99 -3.10 1.93 17.83
C THR A 99 -3.97 3.07 17.31
N LYS A 100 -4.09 4.16 18.07
CA LYS A 100 -4.95 5.28 17.74
C LYS A 100 -4.22 6.62 17.96
N ALA A 101 -3.92 7.31 16.86
CA ALA A 101 -3.42 8.67 16.84
C ALA A 101 -4.52 9.60 16.31
N THR A 102 -5.27 10.26 17.20
CA THR A 102 -6.52 10.93 16.86
C THR A 102 -6.47 12.45 16.91
N ALA A 103 -5.33 13.02 17.28
CA ALA A 103 -5.12 14.46 17.36
C ALA A 103 -3.93 14.95 16.51
N PRO A 104 -3.83 16.26 16.20
CA PRO A 104 -2.76 16.78 15.35
C PRO A 104 -1.37 16.48 15.92
N GLY A 105 -0.51 15.90 15.07
CA GLY A 105 0.85 15.52 15.44
C GLY A 105 0.95 14.43 16.52
N ALA A 106 -0.15 13.73 16.79
CA ALA A 106 -0.15 12.62 17.75
C ALA A 106 0.58 11.40 17.16
N HIS A 107 1.32 10.69 18.03
CA HIS A 107 2.02 9.46 17.67
C HIS A 107 1.64 8.32 18.62
N ALA A 108 1.16 7.21 18.07
CA ALA A 108 0.80 6.02 18.83
C ALA A 108 1.51 4.79 18.27
N GLU A 109 2.32 4.10 19.10
CA GLU A 109 3.03 2.89 18.68
C GLU A 109 2.89 1.75 19.70
N GLY A 110 2.93 0.51 19.19
CA GLY A 110 2.88 -0.69 20.02
C GLY A 110 1.57 -1.48 19.88
N ASN A 111 0.92 -1.81 21.00
CA ASN A 111 -0.30 -2.61 21.00
C ASN A 111 -1.39 -1.95 21.86
N GLY A 112 -2.51 -1.58 21.23
CA GLY A 112 -3.65 -0.96 21.91
C GLY A 112 -3.39 0.43 22.48
N THR A 113 -2.38 1.16 21.98
CA THR A 113 -2.01 2.49 22.47
C THR A 113 -2.93 3.58 21.91
N THR A 114 -3.10 4.66 22.67
CA THR A 114 -3.93 5.79 22.25
C THR A 114 -3.25 7.12 22.56
N ALA A 115 -2.94 7.90 21.52
CA ALA A 115 -2.52 9.30 21.62
C ALA A 115 -3.68 10.19 21.16
N SER A 116 -4.39 10.81 22.10
CA SER A 116 -5.67 11.47 21.85
C SER A 116 -5.63 13.00 21.96
N ASN A 117 -4.47 13.60 22.21
CA ASN A 117 -4.32 15.05 22.24
C ASN A 117 -3.15 15.51 21.37
N SER A 118 -3.11 16.82 21.07
CA SER A 118 -2.11 17.40 20.17
C SER A 118 -0.69 17.14 20.66
N TYR A 119 0.16 16.65 19.74
CA TYR A 119 1.57 16.32 19.98
C TYR A 119 1.79 15.29 21.11
N ALA A 120 0.76 14.52 21.47
CA ALA A 120 0.89 13.43 22.42
C ALA A 120 1.59 12.23 21.82
N HIS A 121 2.39 11.53 22.60
CA HIS A 121 3.07 10.30 22.22
C HIS A 121 2.72 9.16 23.20
N ALA A 122 2.18 8.06 22.68
CA ALA A 122 1.86 6.87 23.46
C ALA A 122 2.58 5.66 22.87
N GLU A 123 3.42 5.01 23.66
CA GLU A 123 4.16 3.81 23.28
C GLU A 123 3.92 2.63 24.24
N GLY A 124 4.18 1.41 23.75
CA GLY A 124 4.13 0.19 24.55
C GLY A 124 2.84 -0.60 24.41
N ARG A 125 2.24 -1.03 25.50
CA ARG A 125 1.03 -1.85 25.51
C ARG A 125 -0.07 -1.21 26.36
N GLU A 126 -1.23 -0.97 25.73
CA GLU A 126 -2.43 -0.45 26.38
C GLU A 126 -2.21 0.90 27.10
N THR A 127 -1.27 1.71 26.58
CA THR A 127 -0.97 3.02 27.13
C THR A 127 -1.84 4.11 26.52
N THR A 128 -2.06 5.18 27.27
CA THR A 128 -2.84 6.33 26.80
C THR A 128 -2.16 7.64 27.17
N ALA A 129 -1.87 8.46 26.15
CA ALA A 129 -1.41 9.83 26.28
C ALA A 129 -2.56 10.77 25.91
N SER A 130 -3.17 11.43 26.90
CA SER A 130 -4.36 12.27 26.73
C SER A 130 -4.15 13.76 27.05
N GLY A 131 -2.97 14.13 27.54
CA GLY A 131 -2.58 15.52 27.70
C GLY A 131 -1.93 16.08 26.46
N GLU A 132 -2.01 17.39 26.23
CA GLU A 132 -1.24 18.06 25.17
C GLU A 132 0.26 17.87 25.42
N SER A 133 1.00 17.44 24.40
CA SER A 133 2.44 17.14 24.48
C SER A 133 2.81 16.10 25.56
N SER A 134 1.86 15.25 25.99
CA SER A 134 2.15 14.18 26.95
C SER A 134 2.87 12.99 26.32
N HIS A 135 3.63 12.31 27.16
CA HIS A 135 4.34 11.08 26.79
C HIS A 135 4.06 9.99 27.81
#